data_772f0a3d89131d7a73ec1a9946c7f5fd
#
_entry.id   772f0a3d89131d7a73ec1a9946c7f5fd
#
_cell.length_a   1.000
_cell.length_b   1.000
_cell.length_c   1.000
_cell.angle_alpha   90.00
_cell.angle_beta   90.00
_cell.angle_gamma   90.00
#
_symmetry.space_group_name_H-M   'P 1'
#
loop_
_entity.id
_entity.type
_entity.pdbx_description
1 polymer ?
#
loop_
_entity_poly.entity_id
_entity_poly.type
_entity_poly.pdbx_seq_one_letter_code
_entity_poly.pdbx_strand_id
1 'polypeptide(L)'
;MSGLPAIPEQNRSPKSGYLFGAAAYLMWGLFPAFFPLLEPAGALEILAHRMIWTLLLMAVVVAVSRRLRDLVAMGLRNWGLLIGASLLIALNWGVYIYAVNSGHVLDAALGYYINPLVTVLLGVVLFREPLSRWQLLALVLAFTAVAVLTISVGRLPVITLILAASFAGYGAIKKTITVDPRVSLTAEGIVAAPFAGAYLVFVGVSGQQHFLGYTHGHTALMVLSGVVTALPLLLFGAAAQRIPLVTLGLLQYVTPTLQMLWGVLVKHEAMPPERWVGFVLIWAALVIFTADTVRSALILPRQSCRPATVSPIDMVSVKGRD
;
A
#
# COMPACT_ATOMS: atom_id res chain seq x y z
N MET A 1 22.91 -8.14 -31.98
CA MET A 1 21.87 -8.52 -30.99
C MET A 1 22.59 -8.87 -29.69
N SER A 2 22.89 -7.88 -28.88
CA SER A 2 23.63 -8.02 -27.62
C SER A 2 22.64 -8.27 -26.50
N GLY A 3 22.72 -9.45 -25.88
CA GLY A 3 21.92 -9.85 -24.75
C GLY A 3 22.10 -8.89 -23.57
N LEU A 4 21.00 -8.27 -23.15
CA LEU A 4 20.93 -7.61 -21.86
C LEU A 4 21.19 -8.66 -20.78
N PRO A 5 22.04 -8.37 -19.78
CA PRO A 5 22.25 -9.27 -18.67
C PRO A 5 20.91 -9.48 -17.94
N ALA A 6 20.51 -10.74 -17.79
CA ALA A 6 19.37 -11.11 -16.98
C ALA A 6 19.55 -10.52 -15.57
N ILE A 7 18.61 -9.67 -15.16
CA ILE A 7 18.56 -9.16 -13.79
C ILE A 7 18.47 -10.39 -12.88
N PRO A 8 19.33 -10.55 -11.87
CA PRO A 8 19.24 -11.68 -10.96
C PRO A 8 17.81 -11.77 -10.42
N GLU A 9 17.17 -12.92 -10.54
CA GLU A 9 15.94 -13.25 -9.82
C GLU A 9 16.22 -13.11 -8.32
N GLN A 10 16.07 -11.88 -7.82
CA GLN A 10 16.12 -11.64 -6.40
C GLN A 10 15.04 -12.53 -5.79
N ASN A 11 15.45 -13.36 -4.86
CA ASN A 11 14.72 -14.32 -4.05
C ASN A 11 13.36 -13.73 -3.58
N ARG A 12 12.37 -13.66 -4.48
CA ARG A 12 11.05 -13.06 -4.27
C ARG A 12 10.16 -14.10 -3.60
N SER A 13 10.55 -14.51 -2.39
CA SER A 13 9.76 -15.44 -1.60
C SER A 13 8.34 -14.85 -1.37
N PRO A 14 7.27 -15.56 -1.73
CA PRO A 14 5.90 -15.15 -1.42
C PRO A 14 5.69 -14.90 0.07
N LYS A 15 6.38 -15.65 0.94
CA LYS A 15 6.32 -15.47 2.40
C LYS A 15 6.71 -14.06 2.85
N SER A 16 7.76 -13.48 2.26
CA SER A 16 8.14 -12.10 2.57
C SER A 16 7.10 -11.08 2.09
N GLY A 17 6.38 -11.37 1.01
CA GLY A 17 5.30 -10.53 0.51
C GLY A 17 4.13 -10.44 1.48
N TYR A 18 3.70 -11.56 2.06
CA TYR A 18 2.66 -11.58 3.10
C TYR A 18 3.08 -10.79 4.34
N LEU A 19 4.32 -10.98 4.81
CA LEU A 19 4.85 -10.28 5.97
C LEU A 19 4.91 -8.76 5.72
N PHE A 20 5.41 -8.34 4.56
CA PHE A 20 5.48 -6.93 4.20
C PHE A 20 4.10 -6.30 4.07
N GLY A 21 3.14 -6.99 3.46
CA GLY A 21 1.76 -6.52 3.37
C GLY A 21 1.11 -6.37 4.76
N ALA A 22 1.22 -7.38 5.60
CA ALA A 22 0.70 -7.34 6.96
C ALA A 22 1.34 -6.21 7.77
N ALA A 23 2.67 -6.06 7.72
CA ALA A 23 3.38 -5.00 8.43
C ALA A 23 2.97 -3.60 7.96
N ALA A 24 2.81 -3.39 6.64
CA ALA A 24 2.35 -2.12 6.10
C ALA A 24 0.96 -1.73 6.63
N TYR A 25 0.00 -2.67 6.59
CA TYR A 25 -1.37 -2.43 7.03
C TYR A 25 -1.50 -2.29 8.56
N LEU A 26 -0.68 -3.01 9.34
CA LEU A 26 -0.56 -2.80 10.79
C LEU A 26 -0.06 -1.38 11.09
N MET A 27 0.98 -0.91 10.40
CA MET A 27 1.50 0.45 10.60
C MET A 27 0.46 1.51 10.24
N TRP A 28 -0.25 1.38 9.11
CA TRP A 28 -1.34 2.30 8.77
C TRP A 28 -2.51 2.25 9.74
N GLY A 29 -2.77 1.08 10.35
CA GLY A 29 -3.76 0.94 11.41
C GLY A 29 -3.44 1.74 12.67
N LEU A 30 -2.14 2.02 12.93
CA LEU A 30 -1.67 2.80 14.07
C LEU A 30 -1.58 4.32 13.81
N PHE A 31 -1.92 4.79 12.61
CA PHE A 31 -1.88 6.23 12.29
C PHE A 31 -2.75 7.11 13.19
N PRO A 32 -3.93 6.68 13.70
CA PRO A 32 -4.69 7.47 14.66
C PRO A 32 -3.94 7.77 15.98
N ALA A 33 -2.92 6.98 16.31
CA ALA A 33 -2.04 7.26 17.45
C ALA A 33 -0.98 8.34 17.17
N PHE A 34 -0.57 8.47 15.89
CA PHE A 34 0.52 9.35 15.50
C PHE A 34 0.06 10.75 15.07
N PHE A 35 -0.99 10.87 14.25
CA PHE A 35 -1.38 12.17 13.68
C PHE A 35 -1.81 13.22 14.71
N PRO A 36 -2.51 12.91 15.80
CA PRO A 36 -2.83 13.91 16.82
C PRO A 36 -1.61 14.56 17.46
N LEU A 37 -0.45 13.88 17.44
CA LEU A 37 0.80 14.44 17.94
C LEU A 37 1.37 15.58 17.08
N LEU A 38 0.85 15.75 15.86
CA LEU A 38 1.26 16.77 14.90
C LEU A 38 0.40 18.05 14.98
N GLU A 39 -0.60 18.07 15.86
CA GLU A 39 -1.32 19.31 16.16
C GLU A 39 -0.38 20.34 16.79
N PRO A 40 -0.53 21.64 16.47
CA PRO A 40 -1.67 22.28 15.77
C PRO A 40 -1.49 22.41 14.24
N ALA A 41 -0.52 21.76 13.61
CA ALA A 41 -0.32 21.85 12.15
C ALA A 41 -1.58 21.35 11.40
N GLY A 42 -1.99 22.08 10.38
CA GLY A 42 -3.13 21.71 9.56
C GLY A 42 -2.86 20.47 8.71
N ALA A 43 -3.91 19.75 8.31
CA ALA A 43 -3.79 18.49 7.58
C ALA A 43 -2.97 18.60 6.27
N LEU A 44 -3.10 19.70 5.53
CA LEU A 44 -2.32 19.94 4.30
C LEU A 44 -0.85 20.24 4.60
N GLU A 45 -0.56 20.96 5.70
CA GLU A 45 0.81 21.20 6.15
C GLU A 45 1.51 19.89 6.53
N ILE A 46 0.82 19.05 7.31
CA ILE A 46 1.28 17.71 7.67
C ILE A 46 1.54 16.88 6.40
N LEU A 47 0.59 16.88 5.44
CA LEU A 47 0.73 16.14 4.19
C LEU A 47 1.95 16.60 3.38
N ALA A 48 2.13 17.92 3.23
CA ALA A 48 3.26 18.47 2.48
C ALA A 48 4.60 18.11 3.13
N HIS A 49 4.72 18.24 4.46
CA HIS A 49 5.90 17.80 5.20
C HIS A 49 6.17 16.31 5.03
N ARG A 50 5.16 15.47 5.16
CA ARG A 50 5.30 14.02 4.93
C ARG A 50 5.87 13.71 3.54
N MET A 51 5.38 14.37 2.49
CA MET A 51 5.88 14.19 1.12
C MET A 51 7.36 14.60 0.99
N ILE A 52 7.72 15.77 1.49
CA ILE A 52 9.11 16.30 1.41
C ILE A 52 10.06 15.44 2.23
N TRP A 53 9.73 15.15 3.49
CA TRP A 53 10.60 14.33 4.35
C TRP A 53 10.71 12.89 3.88
N THR A 54 9.63 12.32 3.31
CA THR A 54 9.68 11.02 2.63
C THR A 54 10.65 11.06 1.45
N LEU A 55 10.57 12.08 0.59
CA LEU A 55 11.47 12.22 -0.55
C LEU A 55 12.93 12.34 -0.10
N LEU A 56 13.22 13.20 0.89
CA LEU A 56 14.59 13.39 1.39
C LEU A 56 15.15 12.09 1.98
N LEU A 57 14.37 11.40 2.80
CA LEU A 57 14.74 10.08 3.33
C LEU A 57 15.01 9.08 2.20
N MET A 58 14.12 8.99 1.24
CA MET A 58 14.23 8.04 0.15
C MET A 58 15.36 8.36 -0.82
N ALA A 59 15.67 9.66 -1.03
CA ALA A 59 16.84 10.07 -1.79
C ALA A 59 18.14 9.60 -1.11
N VAL A 60 18.24 9.74 0.22
CA VAL A 60 19.37 9.19 0.99
C VAL A 60 19.43 7.67 0.87
N VAL A 61 18.31 6.97 1.04
CA VAL A 61 18.23 5.50 0.93
C VAL A 61 18.70 5.02 -0.44
N VAL A 62 18.24 5.67 -1.52
CA VAL A 62 18.62 5.31 -2.90
C VAL A 62 20.10 5.62 -3.16
N ALA A 63 20.62 6.74 -2.65
CA ALA A 63 22.03 7.13 -2.76
C ALA A 63 22.94 6.12 -2.02
N VAL A 64 22.66 5.82 -0.75
CA VAL A 64 23.43 4.86 0.06
C VAL A 64 23.34 3.43 -0.51
N SER A 65 22.18 3.07 -1.05
CA SER A 65 21.99 1.78 -1.72
C SER A 65 22.62 1.71 -3.12
N ARG A 66 23.30 2.78 -3.57
CA ARG A 66 23.93 2.92 -4.90
C ARG A 66 22.95 2.68 -6.07
N ARG A 67 21.69 3.02 -5.89
CA ARG A 67 20.62 2.82 -6.87
C ARG A 67 20.21 4.10 -7.63
N LEU A 68 20.98 5.16 -7.54
CA LEU A 68 20.73 6.39 -8.30
C LEU A 68 20.74 6.15 -9.81
N ARG A 69 21.58 5.22 -10.28
CA ARG A 69 21.62 4.83 -11.69
C ARG A 69 20.30 4.20 -12.15
N ASP A 70 19.66 3.40 -11.29
CA ASP A 70 18.37 2.77 -11.60
C ASP A 70 17.27 3.84 -11.76
N LEU A 71 17.33 4.93 -10.98
CA LEU A 71 16.40 6.06 -11.08
C LEU A 71 16.59 6.82 -12.41
N VAL A 72 17.83 7.12 -12.79
CA VAL A 72 18.16 7.87 -14.02
C VAL A 72 17.94 7.02 -15.27
N ALA A 73 18.29 5.72 -15.20
CA ALA A 73 18.16 4.78 -16.32
C ALA A 73 16.73 4.26 -16.51
N MET A 74 15.79 4.69 -15.69
CA MET A 74 14.41 4.24 -15.75
C MET A 74 13.73 4.70 -17.05
N GLY A 75 13.19 3.74 -17.82
CA GLY A 75 12.52 4.03 -19.08
C GLY A 75 11.23 4.83 -18.93
N LEU A 76 10.82 5.52 -19.99
CA LEU A 76 9.62 6.38 -20.04
C LEU A 76 8.35 5.67 -19.59
N ARG A 77 8.19 4.38 -19.88
CA ARG A 77 7.02 3.59 -19.45
C ARG A 77 6.92 3.56 -17.92
N ASN A 78 8.03 3.28 -17.22
CA ASN A 78 8.05 3.25 -15.76
C ASN A 78 7.82 4.65 -15.18
N TRP A 79 8.39 5.69 -15.76
CA TRP A 79 8.10 7.07 -15.37
C TRP A 79 6.62 7.41 -15.53
N GLY A 80 5.98 7.05 -16.65
CA GLY A 80 4.56 7.25 -16.85
C GLY A 80 3.71 6.54 -15.80
N LEU A 81 4.04 5.29 -15.46
CA LEU A 81 3.36 4.53 -14.39
C LEU A 81 3.55 5.18 -13.02
N LEU A 82 4.76 5.68 -12.71
CA LEU A 82 5.06 6.31 -11.42
C LEU A 82 4.42 7.70 -11.28
N ILE A 83 4.34 8.46 -12.37
CA ILE A 83 3.54 9.70 -12.40
C ILE A 83 2.07 9.37 -12.11
N GLY A 84 1.51 8.36 -12.79
CA GLY A 84 0.14 7.90 -12.52
C GLY A 84 -0.05 7.45 -11.07
N ALA A 85 0.88 6.69 -10.51
CA ALA A 85 0.86 6.26 -9.11
C ALA A 85 0.89 7.46 -8.14
N SER A 86 1.80 8.41 -8.38
CA SER A 86 1.93 9.63 -7.58
C SER A 86 0.65 10.49 -7.62
N LEU A 87 0.05 10.64 -8.79
CA LEU A 87 -1.22 11.38 -8.95
C LEU A 87 -2.38 10.67 -8.25
N LEU A 88 -2.49 9.34 -8.36
CA LEU A 88 -3.54 8.58 -7.68
C LEU A 88 -3.42 8.65 -6.16
N ILE A 89 -2.22 8.54 -5.61
CA ILE A 89 -2.03 8.65 -4.16
C ILE A 89 -2.22 10.10 -3.66
N ALA A 90 -1.81 11.08 -4.43
CA ALA A 90 -2.05 12.49 -4.12
C ALA A 90 -3.55 12.84 -4.16
N LEU A 91 -4.28 12.34 -5.17
CA LEU A 91 -5.74 12.45 -5.26
C LEU A 91 -6.42 11.79 -4.06
N ASN A 92 -6.01 10.58 -3.71
CA ASN A 92 -6.53 9.84 -2.56
C ASN A 92 -6.40 10.67 -1.27
N TRP A 93 -5.20 11.16 -0.99
CA TRP A 93 -4.94 11.94 0.22
C TRP A 93 -5.62 13.31 0.20
N GLY A 94 -5.63 13.98 -0.96
CA GLY A 94 -6.33 15.27 -1.12
C GLY A 94 -7.84 15.15 -0.88
N VAL A 95 -8.48 14.12 -1.47
CA VAL A 95 -9.92 13.87 -1.27
C VAL A 95 -10.20 13.45 0.19
N TYR A 96 -9.31 12.67 0.82
CA TYR A 96 -9.44 12.34 2.23
C TYR A 96 -9.43 13.59 3.13
N ILE A 97 -8.45 14.48 2.92
CA ILE A 97 -8.34 15.73 3.67
C ILE A 97 -9.57 16.61 3.44
N TYR A 98 -10.01 16.72 2.16
CA TYR A 98 -11.24 17.44 1.84
C TYR A 98 -12.43 16.86 2.60
N ALA A 99 -12.59 15.54 2.60
CA ALA A 99 -13.68 14.87 3.29
C ALA A 99 -13.69 15.15 4.80
N VAL A 100 -12.52 15.08 5.44
CA VAL A 100 -12.37 15.34 6.88
C VAL A 100 -12.72 16.80 7.19
N ASN A 101 -12.21 17.77 6.42
CA ASN A 101 -12.39 19.20 6.69
C ASN A 101 -13.79 19.72 6.32
N SER A 102 -14.52 19.01 5.43
CA SER A 102 -15.88 19.39 5.00
C SER A 102 -16.99 18.62 5.70
N GLY A 103 -16.68 17.88 6.78
CA GLY A 103 -17.68 17.14 7.57
C GLY A 103 -18.17 15.84 6.93
N HIS A 104 -17.45 15.32 5.89
CA HIS A 104 -17.77 14.05 5.21
C HIS A 104 -16.90 12.88 5.73
N VAL A 105 -16.61 12.89 7.03
CA VAL A 105 -15.74 11.87 7.68
C VAL A 105 -16.28 10.45 7.52
N LEU A 106 -17.62 10.30 7.60
CA LEU A 106 -18.28 9.01 7.40
C LEU A 106 -18.09 8.47 5.96
N ASP A 107 -18.13 9.35 4.96
CA ASP A 107 -17.89 8.99 3.56
C ASP A 107 -16.45 8.53 3.35
N ALA A 108 -15.49 9.17 3.99
CA ALA A 108 -14.09 8.78 3.97
C ALA A 108 -13.86 7.42 4.66
N ALA A 109 -14.45 7.23 5.84
CA ALA A 109 -14.37 5.96 6.56
C ALA A 109 -14.94 4.79 5.74
N LEU A 110 -16.08 4.99 5.08
CA LEU A 110 -16.68 4.00 4.19
C LEU A 110 -15.74 3.66 3.02
N GLY A 111 -14.98 4.65 2.51
CA GLY A 111 -13.97 4.43 1.47
C GLY A 111 -12.92 3.39 1.86
N TYR A 112 -12.48 3.39 3.10
CA TYR A 112 -11.51 2.40 3.60
C TYR A 112 -12.09 0.99 3.68
N TYR A 113 -13.41 0.83 3.83
CA TYR A 113 -14.07 -0.48 3.79
C TYR A 113 -14.34 -0.96 2.38
N ILE A 114 -14.62 -0.05 1.43
CA ILE A 114 -14.86 -0.41 0.02
C ILE A 114 -13.53 -0.66 -0.71
N ASN A 115 -12.47 0.01 -0.31
CA ASN A 115 -11.16 -0.06 -0.96
C ASN A 115 -10.62 -1.50 -1.15
N PRO A 116 -10.64 -2.40 -0.15
CA PRO A 116 -10.23 -3.78 -0.33
C PRO A 116 -11.02 -4.52 -1.42
N LEU A 117 -12.33 -4.27 -1.51
CA LEU A 117 -13.19 -4.89 -2.53
C LEU A 117 -12.78 -4.45 -3.94
N VAL A 118 -12.54 -3.15 -4.14
CA VAL A 118 -12.07 -2.61 -5.42
C VAL A 118 -10.67 -3.17 -5.76
N THR A 119 -9.78 -3.30 -4.77
CA THR A 119 -8.44 -3.88 -4.95
C THR A 119 -8.53 -5.34 -5.41
N VAL A 120 -9.39 -6.15 -4.77
CA VAL A 120 -9.65 -7.54 -5.17
C VAL A 120 -10.25 -7.60 -6.57
N LEU A 121 -11.23 -6.75 -6.86
CA LEU A 121 -11.83 -6.67 -8.19
C LEU A 121 -10.79 -6.38 -9.28
N LEU A 122 -9.88 -5.44 -9.04
CA LEU A 122 -8.78 -5.16 -9.98
C LEU A 122 -7.82 -6.35 -10.09
N GLY A 123 -7.55 -7.08 -9.02
CA GLY A 123 -6.76 -8.31 -9.05
C GLY A 123 -7.35 -9.36 -10.00
N VAL A 124 -8.65 -9.59 -9.88
CA VAL A 124 -9.38 -10.56 -10.73
C VAL A 124 -9.49 -10.07 -12.17
N VAL A 125 -9.92 -8.82 -12.39
CA VAL A 125 -10.24 -8.32 -13.74
C VAL A 125 -8.97 -7.99 -14.54
N LEU A 126 -8.01 -7.26 -13.94
CA LEU A 126 -6.81 -6.81 -14.67
C LEU A 126 -5.72 -7.88 -14.71
N PHE A 127 -5.54 -8.60 -13.61
CA PHE A 127 -4.45 -9.57 -13.48
C PHE A 127 -4.91 -11.01 -13.66
N ARG A 128 -6.24 -11.24 -13.85
CA ARG A 128 -6.83 -12.57 -14.01
C ARG A 128 -6.42 -13.52 -12.88
N GLU A 129 -6.31 -12.98 -11.67
CA GLU A 129 -5.94 -13.76 -10.49
C GLU A 129 -7.08 -14.72 -10.13
N PRO A 130 -6.78 -16.01 -9.97
CA PRO A 130 -7.81 -16.99 -9.58
C PRO A 130 -8.22 -16.77 -8.12
N LEU A 131 -9.52 -16.88 -7.84
CA LEU A 131 -10.05 -16.90 -6.49
C LEU A 131 -10.28 -18.35 -6.03
N SER A 132 -9.77 -18.70 -4.85
CA SER A 132 -10.22 -19.92 -4.19
C SER A 132 -11.68 -19.77 -3.75
N ARG A 133 -12.37 -20.91 -3.56
CA ARG A 133 -13.74 -20.89 -3.01
C ARG A 133 -13.85 -20.21 -1.64
N TRP A 134 -12.80 -20.31 -0.84
CA TRP A 134 -12.73 -19.67 0.48
C TRP A 134 -12.48 -18.16 0.38
N GLN A 135 -11.64 -17.75 -0.57
CA GLN A 135 -11.45 -16.33 -0.88
C GLN A 135 -12.72 -15.71 -1.46
N LEU A 136 -13.47 -16.45 -2.29
CA LEU A 136 -14.76 -15.99 -2.78
C LEU A 136 -15.77 -15.84 -1.63
N LEU A 137 -15.82 -16.79 -0.69
CA LEU A 137 -16.66 -16.67 0.50
C LEU A 137 -16.27 -15.46 1.36
N ALA A 138 -14.98 -15.25 1.60
CA ALA A 138 -14.49 -14.08 2.32
C ALA A 138 -14.87 -12.76 1.60
N LEU A 139 -14.80 -12.74 0.27
CA LEU A 139 -15.19 -11.58 -0.54
C LEU A 139 -16.69 -11.30 -0.42
N VAL A 140 -17.54 -12.33 -0.46
CA VAL A 140 -19.00 -12.20 -0.30
C VAL A 140 -19.34 -11.66 1.09
N LEU A 141 -18.70 -12.17 2.14
CA LEU A 141 -18.89 -11.65 3.50
C LEU A 141 -18.45 -10.19 3.63
N ALA A 142 -17.30 -9.83 3.06
CA ALA A 142 -16.83 -8.46 3.05
C ALA A 142 -17.75 -7.52 2.25
N PHE A 143 -18.26 -7.97 1.10
CA PHE A 143 -19.26 -7.24 0.33
C PHE A 143 -20.55 -7.02 1.13
N THR A 144 -21.04 -8.06 1.82
CA THR A 144 -22.23 -7.97 2.69
C THR A 144 -21.99 -6.96 3.83
N ALA A 145 -20.82 -7.00 4.45
CA ALA A 145 -20.45 -6.03 5.50
C ALA A 145 -20.49 -4.59 4.98
N VAL A 146 -19.90 -4.35 3.80
CA VAL A 146 -19.90 -3.03 3.17
C VAL A 146 -21.33 -2.60 2.79
N ALA A 147 -22.15 -3.51 2.29
CA ALA A 147 -23.55 -3.23 1.97
C ALA A 147 -24.33 -2.79 3.22
N VAL A 148 -24.20 -3.53 4.34
CA VAL A 148 -24.82 -3.18 5.62
C VAL A 148 -24.38 -1.78 6.08
N LEU A 149 -23.07 -1.51 6.05
CA LEU A 149 -22.52 -0.20 6.44
C LEU A 149 -22.98 0.92 5.50
N THR A 150 -23.08 0.66 4.19
CA THR A 150 -23.52 1.64 3.19
C THR A 150 -25.02 1.98 3.35
N ILE A 151 -25.86 0.97 3.56
CA ILE A 151 -27.31 1.15 3.75
C ILE A 151 -27.58 1.97 5.01
N SER A 152 -26.81 1.76 6.07
CA SER A 152 -26.93 2.55 7.31
C SER A 152 -26.60 4.05 7.11
N VAL A 153 -25.76 4.39 6.12
CA VAL A 153 -25.43 5.79 5.75
C VAL A 153 -26.45 6.40 4.76
N GLY A 154 -27.24 5.57 4.08
CA GLY A 154 -28.35 5.98 3.21
C GLY A 154 -27.96 6.44 1.80
N ARG A 155 -26.66 6.47 1.42
CA ARG A 155 -26.19 6.85 0.08
C ARG A 155 -24.78 6.29 -0.21
N LEU A 156 -24.49 6.03 -1.48
CA LEU A 156 -23.14 5.76 -1.97
C LEU A 156 -22.45 7.11 -2.25
N PRO A 157 -21.51 7.54 -1.44
CA PRO A 157 -20.91 8.86 -1.63
C PRO A 157 -19.79 8.79 -2.68
N VAL A 158 -19.73 9.83 -3.52
CA VAL A 158 -18.69 9.99 -4.55
C VAL A 158 -17.29 10.00 -3.93
N ILE A 159 -17.11 10.63 -2.78
CA ILE A 159 -15.87 10.66 -2.01
C ILE A 159 -15.37 9.25 -1.74
N THR A 160 -16.23 8.38 -1.25
CA THR A 160 -15.92 6.94 -0.97
C THR A 160 -15.39 6.22 -2.20
N LEU A 161 -16.06 6.39 -3.34
CA LEU A 161 -15.67 5.73 -4.58
C LEU A 161 -14.33 6.24 -5.12
N ILE A 162 -14.09 7.55 -5.05
CA ILE A 162 -12.81 8.13 -5.45
C ILE A 162 -11.67 7.60 -4.56
N LEU A 163 -11.88 7.57 -3.24
CA LEU A 163 -10.89 7.05 -2.30
C LEU A 163 -10.58 5.57 -2.57
N ALA A 164 -11.61 4.74 -2.76
CA ALA A 164 -11.44 3.33 -3.04
C ALA A 164 -10.75 3.09 -4.39
N ALA A 165 -11.21 3.75 -5.46
CA ALA A 165 -10.66 3.56 -6.79
C ALA A 165 -9.23 4.08 -6.93
N SER A 166 -8.92 5.25 -6.35
CA SER A 166 -7.59 5.85 -6.43
C SER A 166 -6.53 5.01 -5.72
N PHE A 167 -6.81 4.48 -4.52
CA PHE A 167 -5.86 3.63 -3.81
C PHE A 167 -5.74 2.23 -4.44
N ALA A 168 -6.85 1.64 -4.87
CA ALA A 168 -6.81 0.35 -5.58
C ALA A 168 -6.03 0.47 -6.91
N GLY A 169 -6.23 1.56 -7.67
CA GLY A 169 -5.47 1.88 -8.87
C GLY A 169 -3.98 2.07 -8.58
N TYR A 170 -3.63 2.76 -7.49
CA TYR A 170 -2.26 2.87 -7.00
C TYR A 170 -1.64 1.49 -6.76
N GLY A 171 -2.33 0.61 -6.04
CA GLY A 171 -1.90 -0.77 -5.78
C GLY A 171 -1.70 -1.58 -7.07
N ALA A 172 -2.61 -1.45 -8.04
CA ALA A 172 -2.50 -2.10 -9.34
C ALA A 172 -1.27 -1.61 -10.13
N ILE A 173 -1.00 -0.30 -10.14
CA ILE A 173 0.22 0.23 -10.75
C ILE A 173 1.47 -0.31 -10.04
N LYS A 174 1.50 -0.30 -8.70
CA LYS A 174 2.63 -0.84 -7.93
C LYS A 174 2.91 -2.31 -8.22
N LYS A 175 1.88 -3.10 -8.54
CA LYS A 175 2.02 -4.49 -8.97
C LYS A 175 2.66 -4.62 -10.35
N THR A 176 2.36 -3.71 -11.28
CA THR A 176 2.91 -3.75 -12.65
C THR A 176 4.33 -3.21 -12.76
N ILE A 177 4.78 -2.42 -11.81
CA ILE A 177 6.10 -1.82 -11.80
C ILE A 177 7.15 -2.87 -11.47
N THR A 178 8.17 -2.98 -12.32
CA THR A 178 9.32 -3.89 -12.13
C THR A 178 10.50 -3.22 -11.42
N VAL A 179 10.41 -1.92 -11.18
CA VAL A 179 11.44 -1.11 -10.51
C VAL A 179 11.48 -1.42 -9.01
N ASP A 180 12.67 -1.37 -8.42
CA ASP A 180 12.85 -1.54 -6.97
C ASP A 180 11.93 -0.57 -6.18
N PRO A 181 11.24 -1.04 -5.13
CA PRO A 181 10.32 -0.20 -4.35
C PRO A 181 10.94 1.10 -3.81
N ARG A 182 12.25 1.11 -3.50
CA ARG A 182 12.97 2.31 -3.04
C ARG A 182 13.08 3.34 -4.15
N VAL A 183 13.46 2.91 -5.35
CA VAL A 183 13.56 3.77 -6.54
C VAL A 183 12.16 4.28 -6.94
N SER A 184 11.15 3.41 -6.92
CA SER A 184 9.76 3.74 -7.19
C SER A 184 9.24 4.83 -6.25
N LEU A 185 9.41 4.68 -4.94
CA LEU A 185 8.93 5.66 -3.96
C LEU A 185 9.68 7.00 -4.05
N THR A 186 10.99 6.97 -4.38
CA THR A 186 11.76 8.20 -4.63
C THR A 186 11.22 8.94 -5.85
N ALA A 187 10.94 8.24 -6.95
CA ALA A 187 10.39 8.84 -8.16
C ALA A 187 8.99 9.46 -7.92
N GLU A 188 8.13 8.77 -7.16
CA GLU A 188 6.83 9.32 -6.75
C GLU A 188 6.99 10.59 -5.91
N GLY A 189 7.96 10.60 -4.98
CA GLY A 189 8.30 11.78 -4.18
C GLY A 189 8.79 12.94 -5.05
N ILE A 190 9.62 12.69 -6.07
CA ILE A 190 10.07 13.72 -7.04
C ILE A 190 8.88 14.34 -7.77
N VAL A 191 7.91 13.54 -8.18
CA VAL A 191 6.68 14.02 -8.86
C VAL A 191 5.82 14.87 -7.91
N ALA A 192 5.70 14.47 -6.63
CA ALA A 192 4.89 15.18 -5.64
C ALA A 192 5.56 16.44 -5.08
N ALA A 193 6.90 16.50 -5.05
CA ALA A 193 7.68 17.56 -4.40
C ALA A 193 7.37 18.99 -4.88
N PRO A 194 7.15 19.28 -6.17
CA PRO A 194 6.81 20.63 -6.61
C PRO A 194 5.51 21.14 -5.97
N PHE A 195 4.50 20.30 -5.86
CA PHE A 195 3.20 20.65 -5.26
C PHE A 195 3.31 20.84 -3.75
N ALA A 196 3.98 19.91 -3.06
CA ALA A 196 4.21 19.97 -1.63
C ALA A 196 5.10 21.20 -1.27
N GLY A 197 6.17 21.42 -2.04
CA GLY A 197 7.06 22.57 -1.85
C GLY A 197 6.36 23.90 -2.07
N ALA A 198 5.57 24.04 -3.15
CA ALA A 198 4.79 25.24 -3.41
C ALA A 198 3.82 25.54 -2.25
N TYR A 199 3.14 24.50 -1.73
CA TYR A 199 2.24 24.67 -0.58
C TYR A 199 3.00 25.12 0.69
N LEU A 200 4.16 24.50 1.00
CA LEU A 200 4.95 24.90 2.17
C LEU A 200 5.49 26.33 2.05
N VAL A 201 5.89 26.76 0.85
CA VAL A 201 6.28 28.15 0.60
C VAL A 201 5.08 29.08 0.83
N PHE A 202 3.91 28.72 0.32
CA PHE A 202 2.69 29.51 0.52
C PHE A 202 2.36 29.68 2.00
N VAL A 203 2.33 28.59 2.79
CA VAL A 203 2.05 28.64 4.23
C VAL A 203 3.13 29.42 4.98
N GLY A 204 4.40 29.28 4.57
CA GLY A 204 5.53 30.02 5.15
C GLY A 204 5.40 31.54 4.93
N VAL A 205 5.09 31.97 3.71
CA VAL A 205 4.89 33.40 3.38
C VAL A 205 3.65 33.95 4.06
N SER A 206 2.60 33.14 4.21
CA SER A 206 1.36 33.55 4.91
C SER A 206 1.50 33.60 6.44
N GLY A 207 2.65 33.23 7.00
CA GLY A 207 2.88 33.21 8.45
C GLY A 207 2.04 32.17 9.21
N GLN A 208 1.48 31.19 8.51
CA GLN A 208 0.61 30.14 9.07
C GLN A 208 1.36 28.82 9.32
N GLN A 209 2.67 28.81 9.18
CA GLN A 209 3.47 27.59 9.36
C GLN A 209 3.64 27.26 10.85
N HIS A 210 3.63 25.96 11.17
CA HIS A 210 3.87 25.46 12.54
C HIS A 210 5.21 24.71 12.66
N PHE A 211 5.90 24.44 11.56
CA PHE A 211 7.07 23.56 11.53
C PHE A 211 8.20 24.01 12.46
N LEU A 212 8.69 25.24 12.37
CA LEU A 212 9.76 25.76 13.25
C LEU A 212 9.24 26.72 14.33
N GLY A 213 7.96 27.03 14.30
CA GLY A 213 7.34 28.06 15.14
C GLY A 213 6.73 27.58 16.44
N TYR A 214 6.70 26.25 16.70
CA TYR A 214 5.98 25.70 17.84
C TYR A 214 6.95 25.14 18.91
N THR A 215 7.36 23.87 18.82
CA THR A 215 8.34 23.26 19.71
C THR A 215 9.35 22.41 18.94
N HIS A 216 10.55 22.19 19.51
CA HIS A 216 11.52 21.27 18.92
C HIS A 216 10.99 19.84 18.79
N GLY A 217 10.20 19.38 19.76
CA GLY A 217 9.55 18.06 19.71
C GLY A 217 8.56 17.95 18.55
N HIS A 218 7.73 18.97 18.34
CA HIS A 218 6.79 19.03 17.21
C HIS A 218 7.52 19.03 15.88
N THR A 219 8.58 19.83 15.74
CA THR A 219 9.42 19.84 14.53
C THR A 219 10.03 18.46 14.26
N ALA A 220 10.54 17.77 15.30
CA ALA A 220 11.06 16.42 15.16
C ALA A 220 9.99 15.41 14.74
N LEU A 221 8.76 15.50 15.26
CA LEU A 221 7.65 14.67 14.84
C LEU A 221 7.24 14.93 13.39
N MET A 222 7.26 16.19 12.93
CA MET A 222 7.01 16.54 11.55
C MET A 222 8.05 15.93 10.60
N VAL A 223 9.34 15.94 10.98
CA VAL A 223 10.41 15.24 10.24
C VAL A 223 10.20 13.73 10.26
N LEU A 224 9.89 13.17 11.44
CA LEU A 224 9.63 11.74 11.62
C LEU A 224 8.44 11.25 10.77
N SER A 225 7.49 12.14 10.46
CA SER A 225 6.36 11.83 9.59
C SER A 225 6.79 11.30 8.22
N GLY A 226 7.97 11.69 7.72
CA GLY A 226 8.58 11.13 6.52
C GLY A 226 8.90 9.64 6.66
N VAL A 227 9.50 9.21 7.79
CA VAL A 227 9.78 7.80 8.08
C VAL A 227 8.48 7.01 8.23
N VAL A 228 7.55 7.55 9.00
CA VAL A 228 6.22 6.95 9.27
C VAL A 228 5.44 6.78 7.96
N THR A 229 5.68 7.63 6.96
CA THR A 229 5.08 7.50 5.63
C THR A 229 5.87 6.54 4.72
N ALA A 230 7.20 6.67 4.68
CA ALA A 230 8.05 5.91 3.76
C ALA A 230 8.01 4.41 4.05
N LEU A 231 8.07 4.02 5.33
CA LEU A 231 8.22 2.62 5.71
C LEU A 231 7.01 1.76 5.29
N PRO A 232 5.76 2.10 5.60
CA PRO A 232 4.62 1.29 5.13
C PRO A 232 4.45 1.34 3.61
N LEU A 233 4.76 2.46 2.93
CA LEU A 233 4.70 2.54 1.47
C LEU A 233 5.76 1.66 0.79
N LEU A 234 6.96 1.57 1.35
CA LEU A 234 8.00 0.63 0.88
C LEU A 234 7.57 -0.81 1.05
N LEU A 235 7.05 -1.15 2.24
CA LEU A 235 6.57 -2.50 2.54
C LEU A 235 5.39 -2.87 1.64
N PHE A 236 4.44 -1.96 1.44
CA PHE A 236 3.32 -2.15 0.51
C PHE A 236 3.79 -2.36 -0.93
N GLY A 237 4.67 -1.49 -1.44
CA GLY A 237 5.22 -1.62 -2.78
C GLY A 237 5.99 -2.95 -2.96
N ALA A 238 6.74 -3.35 -1.95
CA ALA A 238 7.44 -4.63 -1.94
C ALA A 238 6.46 -5.82 -1.90
N ALA A 239 5.37 -5.73 -1.13
CA ALA A 239 4.31 -6.74 -1.07
C ALA A 239 3.57 -6.86 -2.40
N ALA A 240 3.14 -5.73 -2.99
CA ALA A 240 2.41 -5.69 -4.26
C ALA A 240 3.15 -6.39 -5.41
N GLN A 241 4.49 -6.34 -5.40
CA GLN A 241 5.33 -7.03 -6.37
C GLN A 241 5.52 -8.53 -6.10
N ARG A 242 5.14 -9.05 -4.93
CA ARG A 242 5.43 -10.42 -4.47
C ARG A 242 4.22 -11.30 -4.30
N ILE A 243 3.07 -10.72 -3.98
CA ILE A 243 1.84 -11.46 -3.72
C ILE A 243 0.71 -11.01 -4.65
N PRO A 244 -0.33 -11.83 -4.85
CA PRO A 244 -1.51 -11.46 -5.61
C PRO A 244 -2.18 -10.20 -5.07
N LEU A 245 -2.74 -9.39 -5.96
CA LEU A 245 -3.47 -8.17 -5.57
C LEU A 245 -4.73 -8.50 -4.77
N VAL A 246 -5.37 -9.63 -5.09
CA VAL A 246 -6.47 -10.20 -4.30
C VAL A 246 -6.07 -10.38 -2.83
N THR A 247 -4.93 -11.01 -2.59
CA THR A 247 -4.39 -11.22 -1.23
C THR A 247 -4.09 -9.89 -0.53
N LEU A 248 -3.45 -8.97 -1.27
CA LEU A 248 -3.10 -7.66 -0.74
C LEU A 248 -4.35 -6.86 -0.36
N GLY A 249 -5.40 -6.91 -1.18
CA GLY A 249 -6.69 -6.28 -0.91
C GLY A 249 -7.37 -6.85 0.34
N LEU A 250 -7.36 -8.17 0.52
CA LEU A 250 -7.96 -8.77 1.72
C LEU A 250 -7.17 -8.46 3.00
N LEU A 251 -5.84 -8.43 2.95
CA LEU A 251 -5.01 -7.99 4.07
C LEU A 251 -5.29 -6.53 4.48
N GLN A 252 -5.75 -5.71 3.57
CA GLN A 252 -6.02 -4.30 3.82
C GLN A 252 -7.08 -4.06 4.91
N TYR A 253 -8.01 -5.01 5.13
CA TYR A 253 -9.00 -4.89 6.21
C TYR A 253 -8.41 -4.83 7.62
N VAL A 254 -7.14 -5.20 7.79
CA VAL A 254 -6.42 -5.04 9.07
C VAL A 254 -6.37 -3.57 9.49
N THR A 255 -6.15 -2.66 8.55
CA THR A 255 -6.06 -1.22 8.82
C THR A 255 -7.33 -0.65 9.45
N PRO A 256 -8.52 -0.72 8.80
CA PRO A 256 -9.74 -0.16 9.39
C PRO A 256 -10.16 -0.92 10.66
N THR A 257 -9.83 -2.20 10.80
CA THR A 257 -10.07 -2.95 12.05
C THR A 257 -9.28 -2.35 13.22
N LEU A 258 -7.99 -2.07 13.04
CA LEU A 258 -7.16 -1.45 14.07
C LEU A 258 -7.60 -0.01 14.37
N GLN A 259 -7.95 0.76 13.35
CA GLN A 259 -8.45 2.12 13.52
C GLN A 259 -9.77 2.16 14.30
N MET A 260 -10.66 1.21 14.02
CA MET A 260 -11.90 1.05 14.80
C MET A 260 -11.62 0.68 16.25
N LEU A 261 -10.73 -0.31 16.48
CA LEU A 261 -10.34 -0.69 17.85
C LEU A 261 -9.72 0.50 18.60
N TRP A 262 -8.92 1.31 17.95
CA TRP A 262 -8.38 2.55 18.52
C TRP A 262 -9.49 3.54 18.89
N GLY A 263 -10.46 3.78 18.00
CA GLY A 263 -11.61 4.65 18.25
C GLY A 263 -12.42 4.20 19.47
N VAL A 264 -12.74 2.90 19.52
CA VAL A 264 -13.58 2.36 20.60
C VAL A 264 -12.81 2.25 21.92
N LEU A 265 -11.59 1.69 21.92
CA LEU A 265 -10.87 1.36 23.15
C LEU A 265 -10.08 2.54 23.73
N VAL A 266 -9.58 3.44 22.87
CA VAL A 266 -8.72 4.56 23.30
C VAL A 266 -9.48 5.88 23.32
N LYS A 267 -10.31 6.13 22.29
CA LYS A 267 -11.09 7.37 22.18
C LYS A 267 -12.48 7.24 22.78
N HIS A 268 -12.89 6.03 23.19
CA HIS A 268 -14.21 5.74 23.78
C HIS A 268 -15.38 6.19 22.92
N GLU A 269 -15.21 6.12 21.57
CA GLU A 269 -16.24 6.49 20.60
C GLU A 269 -17.42 5.52 20.70
N ALA A 270 -18.65 6.07 20.69
CA ALA A 270 -19.86 5.25 20.66
C ALA A 270 -19.96 4.47 19.34
N MET A 271 -20.20 3.17 19.47
CA MET A 271 -20.34 2.26 18.32
C MET A 271 -21.81 1.81 18.19
N PRO A 272 -22.56 2.30 17.20
CA PRO A 272 -23.91 1.82 16.96
C PRO A 272 -23.92 0.33 16.55
N PRO A 273 -25.00 -0.41 16.87
CA PRO A 273 -25.07 -1.87 16.61
C PRO A 273 -24.81 -2.27 15.16
N GLU A 274 -25.24 -1.46 14.20
CA GLU A 274 -25.08 -1.72 12.77
C GLU A 274 -23.59 -1.78 12.36
N ARG A 275 -22.77 -0.95 12.99
CA ARG A 275 -21.31 -0.99 12.77
C ARG A 275 -20.69 -2.25 13.33
N TRP A 276 -21.14 -2.73 14.49
CA TRP A 276 -20.66 -4.00 15.04
C TRP A 276 -20.94 -5.18 14.11
N VAL A 277 -22.14 -5.24 13.51
CA VAL A 277 -22.47 -6.29 12.51
C VAL A 277 -21.50 -6.24 11.33
N GLY A 278 -21.24 -5.06 10.78
CA GLY A 278 -20.27 -4.89 9.69
C GLY A 278 -18.87 -5.39 10.06
N PHE A 279 -18.36 -5.02 11.24
CA PHE A 279 -17.04 -5.46 11.70
C PHE A 279 -16.95 -6.96 11.95
N VAL A 280 -17.96 -7.57 12.57
CA VAL A 280 -18.00 -9.03 12.78
C VAL A 280 -17.93 -9.79 11.45
N LEU A 281 -18.66 -9.33 10.43
CA LEU A 281 -18.62 -9.92 9.09
C LEU A 281 -17.22 -9.76 8.45
N ILE A 282 -16.57 -8.61 8.60
CA ILE A 282 -15.21 -8.38 8.12
C ILE A 282 -14.22 -9.30 8.84
N TRP A 283 -14.33 -9.45 10.14
CA TRP A 283 -13.46 -10.35 10.91
C TRP A 283 -13.65 -11.81 10.50
N ALA A 284 -14.89 -12.25 10.29
CA ALA A 284 -15.17 -13.58 9.77
C ALA A 284 -14.52 -13.77 8.38
N ALA A 285 -14.63 -12.76 7.50
CA ALA A 285 -13.96 -12.79 6.19
C ALA A 285 -12.43 -12.89 6.33
N LEU A 286 -11.82 -12.12 7.23
CA LEU A 286 -10.37 -12.15 7.49
C LEU A 286 -9.90 -13.50 8.04
N VAL A 287 -10.66 -14.11 8.97
CA VAL A 287 -10.35 -15.43 9.52
C VAL A 287 -10.38 -16.48 8.42
N ILE A 288 -11.44 -16.52 7.61
CA ILE A 288 -11.59 -17.48 6.49
C ILE A 288 -10.44 -17.30 5.50
N PHE A 289 -10.14 -16.06 5.12
CA PHE A 289 -9.06 -15.77 4.19
C PHE A 289 -7.69 -16.18 4.74
N THR A 290 -7.41 -15.85 6.00
CA THR A 290 -6.14 -16.19 6.66
C THR A 290 -5.96 -17.70 6.75
N ALA A 291 -7.03 -18.43 7.14
CA ALA A 291 -7.02 -19.88 7.20
C ALA A 291 -6.75 -20.52 5.83
N ASP A 292 -7.38 -20.03 4.76
CA ASP A 292 -7.15 -20.50 3.39
C ASP A 292 -5.71 -20.23 2.93
N THR A 293 -5.21 -19.04 3.19
CA THR A 293 -3.83 -18.63 2.83
C THR A 293 -2.79 -19.49 3.55
N VAL A 294 -2.94 -19.70 4.86
CA VAL A 294 -2.05 -20.53 5.66
C VAL A 294 -2.11 -21.99 5.19
N ARG A 295 -3.32 -22.52 4.98
CA ARG A 295 -3.52 -23.89 4.48
C ARG A 295 -2.83 -24.07 3.13
N SER A 296 -3.04 -23.15 2.18
CA SER A 296 -2.41 -23.21 0.86
C SER A 296 -0.88 -23.14 0.93
N ALA A 297 -0.34 -22.32 1.84
CA ALA A 297 1.10 -22.22 2.06
C ALA A 297 1.72 -23.48 2.69
N LEU A 298 0.94 -24.25 3.46
CA LEU A 298 1.39 -25.51 4.09
C LEU A 298 1.29 -26.70 3.15
N ILE A 299 0.29 -26.67 2.22
CA ILE A 299 0.01 -27.78 1.29
C ILE A 299 0.93 -27.75 0.06
N LEU A 300 1.46 -26.59 -0.34
CA LEU A 300 2.42 -26.52 -1.44
C LEU A 300 3.67 -27.34 -1.04
N PRO A 301 3.93 -28.51 -1.71
CA PRO A 301 5.14 -29.26 -1.44
C PRO A 301 6.33 -28.35 -1.74
N ARG A 302 7.33 -28.36 -0.85
CA ARG A 302 8.68 -27.91 -1.20
C ARG A 302 9.04 -28.63 -2.47
N GLN A 303 8.97 -27.96 -3.63
CA GLN A 303 9.67 -28.44 -4.81
C GLN A 303 11.14 -28.46 -4.41
N SER A 304 11.57 -29.61 -3.89
CA SER A 304 12.96 -29.94 -3.76
C SER A 304 13.57 -29.69 -5.13
N CYS A 305 14.61 -28.87 -5.20
CA CYS A 305 15.57 -28.90 -6.29
C CYS A 305 15.97 -30.36 -6.49
N ARG A 306 15.33 -31.06 -7.42
CA ARG A 306 15.93 -32.24 -7.99
C ARG A 306 17.11 -31.71 -8.79
N PRO A 307 18.35 -32.05 -8.41
CA PRO A 307 19.47 -31.83 -9.32
C PRO A 307 19.12 -32.54 -10.62
N ALA A 308 19.27 -31.84 -11.74
CA ALA A 308 19.13 -32.46 -13.05
C ALA A 308 20.06 -33.67 -13.06
N THR A 309 19.45 -34.86 -13.03
CA THR A 309 20.18 -36.10 -13.28
C THR A 309 20.62 -36.02 -14.74
N VAL A 310 21.87 -35.66 -14.94
CA VAL A 310 22.55 -35.79 -16.23
C VAL A 310 22.40 -37.25 -16.61
N SER A 311 21.67 -37.52 -17.69
CA SER A 311 21.50 -38.86 -18.24
C SER A 311 22.88 -39.39 -18.68
N PRO A 312 23.28 -40.64 -18.30
CA PRO A 312 24.55 -41.20 -18.68
C PRO A 312 24.69 -41.56 -20.17
N ILE A 313 23.81 -41.14 -21.03
CA ILE A 313 23.72 -41.61 -22.44
C ILE A 313 24.57 -40.76 -23.40
N ASP A 314 25.09 -39.59 -22.99
CA ASP A 314 25.88 -38.74 -23.90
C ASP A 314 27.41 -38.94 -23.82
N MET A 315 27.92 -40.02 -23.20
CA MET A 315 29.34 -40.29 -23.11
C MET A 315 29.84 -41.46 -24.00
N VAL A 316 29.07 -41.85 -24.97
CA VAL A 316 29.50 -42.90 -25.93
C VAL A 316 29.27 -42.44 -27.37
N SER A 317 29.98 -41.46 -27.84
CA SER A 317 30.21 -41.25 -29.31
C SER A 317 31.28 -40.20 -29.62
N VAL A 318 32.45 -40.29 -28.99
CA VAL A 318 33.67 -39.67 -29.58
C VAL A 318 34.84 -40.68 -29.38
N LYS A 319 34.76 -41.80 -30.07
CA LYS A 319 35.93 -42.63 -30.33
C LYS A 319 35.74 -43.34 -31.69
N GLY A 320 36.45 -42.85 -32.70
CA GLY A 320 36.67 -43.56 -33.95
C GLY A 320 36.34 -42.75 -35.19
N ARG A 321 37.34 -42.05 -35.68
CA ARG A 321 37.76 -42.06 -37.09
C ARG A 321 39.11 -41.40 -37.19
N ASP A 322 39.97 -42.23 -37.68
CA ASP A 322 41.33 -42.03 -38.15
C ASP A 322 41.50 -40.82 -39.04
#